data_bc723bf2e94a13cf1518a9b02979ff05
#
_entry.id   bc723bf2e94a13cf1518a9b02979ff05
#
_cell.length_a   1.000
_cell.length_b   1.000
_cell.length_c   1.000
_cell.angle_alpha   90.00
_cell.angle_beta   90.00
_cell.angle_gamma   90.00
#
_symmetry.space_group_name_H-M   'P 1'
#
loop_
_entity.id
_entity.type
_entity.pdbx_description
1 polymer ?
#
loop_
_entity_poly.entity_id
_entity_poly.type
_entity_poly.pdbx_seq_one_letter_code
_entity_poly.pdbx_strand_id
1 'polypeptide(L)'
;RILEATAHITSNMRERGGGISKIELVNMTHLEANYYQLKMTFETCDSMGANFINSCLEEASRSLRAFVSEQESFAAEDRDVTIIMAILSNYTPECLVRTWVECPVEDLGRFDNGNMDAATFAYKFDKALKIAHIDVHRATTHNKGIFNGIDAVALATGNDFRAIESCGHTYAARDGSYKSLSSAKVENGMFKFWLDIPLAIGTVGGLTSLHPLAKRSLEMLGDPSAEELMMVIAATGLAQNFAAVRSLVTTGIQQGHMKMHLMNILNHLEATEKEAILVLSHFKDKLVSFTAVRDFLNLLRTNPTTALKMK
;
A
#
# COMPACT_ATOMS: atom_id res chain seq x y z
N ARG A 1 -30.47 -22.76 0.05
CA ARG A 1 -31.16 -21.97 1.05
C ARG A 1 -30.45 -20.62 1.31
N ILE A 2 -29.12 -20.60 1.61
CA ILE A 2 -28.37 -19.30 1.80
C ILE A 2 -28.46 -18.43 0.55
N LEU A 3 -28.25 -19.00 -0.66
CA LEU A 3 -28.39 -18.28 -1.92
C LEU A 3 -29.77 -17.68 -2.16
N GLU A 4 -30.82 -18.39 -1.74
CA GLU A 4 -32.21 -17.92 -1.82
C GLU A 4 -32.44 -16.78 -0.81
N ALA A 5 -32.01 -16.98 0.43
CA ALA A 5 -32.14 -15.96 1.49
C ALA A 5 -31.41 -14.63 1.13
N THR A 6 -30.25 -14.72 0.51
CA THR A 6 -29.46 -13.55 0.11
C THR A 6 -29.81 -12.99 -1.27
N ALA A 7 -30.77 -13.60 -2.01
CA ALA A 7 -31.09 -13.22 -3.39
C ALA A 7 -31.49 -11.74 -3.54
N HIS A 8 -32.27 -11.21 -2.60
CA HIS A 8 -32.72 -9.83 -2.61
C HIS A 8 -31.59 -8.83 -2.34
N ILE A 9 -30.53 -9.21 -1.61
CA ILE A 9 -29.35 -8.39 -1.35
C ILE A 9 -28.41 -8.44 -2.56
N THR A 10 -28.30 -9.62 -3.20
CA THR A 10 -27.33 -9.86 -4.27
C THR A 10 -27.81 -9.45 -5.67
N SER A 11 -29.10 -9.13 -5.87
CA SER A 11 -29.69 -8.86 -7.19
C SER A 11 -28.93 -7.81 -8.00
N ASN A 12 -28.74 -6.62 -7.45
CA ASN A 12 -28.03 -5.52 -8.13
C ASN A 12 -26.56 -5.85 -8.44
N MET A 13 -25.90 -6.62 -7.59
CA MET A 13 -24.52 -7.04 -7.81
C MET A 13 -24.44 -8.10 -8.91
N ARG A 14 -25.40 -9.03 -8.93
CA ARG A 14 -25.51 -10.06 -9.98
C ARG A 14 -25.79 -9.46 -11.36
N GLU A 15 -26.62 -8.44 -11.44
CA GLU A 15 -26.87 -7.71 -12.70
C GLU A 15 -25.60 -7.06 -13.28
N ARG A 16 -24.61 -6.75 -12.42
CA ARG A 16 -23.31 -6.23 -12.82
C ARG A 16 -22.27 -7.31 -13.08
N GLY A 17 -22.62 -8.59 -12.95
CA GLY A 17 -21.72 -9.72 -13.13
C GLY A 17 -21.02 -10.22 -11.86
N GLY A 18 -21.32 -9.63 -10.69
CA GLY A 18 -20.77 -10.04 -9.41
C GLY A 18 -21.72 -10.92 -8.58
N GLY A 19 -21.49 -10.97 -7.26
CA GLY A 19 -22.28 -11.70 -6.29
C GLY A 19 -21.50 -12.76 -5.52
N ILE A 20 -22.20 -13.72 -4.91
CA ILE A 20 -21.60 -14.83 -4.18
C ILE A 20 -21.06 -15.86 -5.18
N SER A 21 -19.75 -16.09 -5.19
CA SER A 21 -19.08 -17.05 -6.07
C SER A 21 -18.89 -18.43 -5.42
N LYS A 22 -18.70 -18.48 -4.08
CA LYS A 22 -18.47 -19.74 -3.35
C LYS A 22 -18.97 -19.66 -1.92
N ILE A 23 -19.47 -20.78 -1.40
CA ILE A 23 -19.84 -20.97 0.02
C ILE A 23 -19.21 -22.29 0.48
N GLU A 24 -18.46 -22.26 1.58
CA GLU A 24 -17.76 -23.42 2.15
C GLU A 24 -17.95 -23.47 3.67
N LEU A 25 -18.22 -24.64 4.20
CA LEU A 25 -18.13 -24.90 5.63
C LEU A 25 -16.72 -25.42 5.94
N VAL A 26 -15.97 -24.66 6.72
CA VAL A 26 -14.60 -24.99 7.12
C VAL A 26 -14.60 -25.51 8.55
N ASN A 27 -14.12 -26.74 8.75
CA ASN A 27 -13.97 -27.35 10.07
C ASN A 27 -12.67 -26.82 10.71
N MET A 28 -12.82 -26.12 11.82
CA MET A 28 -11.72 -25.54 12.61
C MET A 28 -11.56 -26.21 13.98
N THR A 29 -12.21 -27.34 14.21
CA THR A 29 -12.22 -28.05 15.51
C THR A 29 -10.83 -28.52 15.98
N HIS A 30 -9.86 -28.57 15.07
CA HIS A 30 -8.46 -28.86 15.39
C HIS A 30 -7.74 -27.70 16.07
N LEU A 31 -8.28 -26.47 16.01
CA LEU A 31 -7.75 -25.27 16.67
C LEU A 31 -8.56 -24.90 17.90
N GLU A 32 -9.90 -25.01 17.84
CA GLU A 32 -10.80 -24.70 18.93
C GLU A 32 -12.01 -25.66 18.90
N ALA A 33 -12.36 -26.24 20.04
CA ALA A 33 -13.45 -27.21 20.12
C ALA A 33 -14.78 -26.63 19.65
N ASN A 34 -15.52 -27.38 18.82
CA ASN A 34 -16.82 -26.99 18.25
C ASN A 34 -16.80 -25.74 17.38
N TYR A 35 -15.63 -25.34 16.87
CA TYR A 35 -15.50 -24.17 16.02
C TYR A 35 -15.56 -24.53 14.54
N TYR A 36 -16.47 -23.85 13.83
CA TYR A 36 -16.66 -23.93 12.38
C TYR A 36 -16.72 -22.52 11.78
N GLN A 37 -16.31 -22.40 10.53
CA GLN A 37 -16.45 -21.17 9.75
C GLN A 37 -17.30 -21.41 8.51
N LEU A 38 -18.28 -20.55 8.27
CA LEU A 38 -18.95 -20.47 6.98
C LEU A 38 -18.20 -19.43 6.13
N LYS A 39 -17.29 -19.90 5.26
CA LYS A 39 -16.52 -19.04 4.37
C LYS A 39 -17.31 -18.76 3.10
N MET A 40 -17.52 -17.49 2.78
CA MET A 40 -18.18 -17.04 1.56
C MET A 40 -17.24 -16.18 0.74
N THR A 41 -17.15 -16.45 -0.56
CA THR A 41 -16.33 -15.69 -1.52
C THR A 41 -17.26 -14.88 -2.42
N PHE A 42 -16.87 -13.64 -2.71
CA PHE A 42 -17.68 -12.69 -3.46
C PHE A 42 -16.90 -12.13 -4.63
N GLU A 43 -17.59 -11.90 -5.74
CA GLU A 43 -17.18 -11.00 -6.82
C GLU A 43 -17.92 -9.68 -6.64
N THR A 44 -17.16 -8.58 -6.52
CA THR A 44 -17.73 -7.25 -6.21
C THR A 44 -17.57 -6.22 -7.34
N CYS A 45 -17.07 -6.65 -8.50
CA CYS A 45 -16.83 -5.80 -9.67
C CYS A 45 -16.03 -4.53 -9.29
N ASP A 46 -16.47 -3.35 -9.71
CA ASP A 46 -15.81 -2.09 -9.43
C ASP A 46 -16.02 -1.54 -8.00
N SER A 47 -16.62 -2.31 -7.09
CA SER A 47 -16.79 -1.90 -5.69
C SER A 47 -15.90 -2.69 -4.75
N MET A 48 -15.41 -2.08 -3.66
CA MET A 48 -14.79 -2.81 -2.56
C MET A 48 -15.80 -3.78 -1.90
N GLY A 49 -17.10 -3.41 -1.87
CA GLY A 49 -18.22 -4.25 -1.50
C GLY A 49 -18.41 -4.52 -0.01
N ALA A 50 -17.70 -3.87 0.90
CA ALA A 50 -17.71 -4.18 2.34
C ALA A 50 -19.11 -4.23 2.96
N ASN A 51 -19.95 -3.22 2.73
CA ASN A 51 -21.32 -3.18 3.27
C ASN A 51 -22.20 -4.27 2.65
N PHE A 52 -22.08 -4.48 1.34
CA PHE A 52 -22.77 -5.52 0.61
C PHE A 52 -22.42 -6.92 1.16
N ILE A 53 -21.14 -7.21 1.31
CA ILE A 53 -20.64 -8.48 1.84
C ILE A 53 -21.16 -8.68 3.26
N ASN A 54 -21.04 -7.71 4.16
CA ASN A 54 -21.50 -7.82 5.53
C ASN A 54 -23.01 -8.08 5.61
N SER A 55 -23.83 -7.41 4.80
CA SER A 55 -25.27 -7.68 4.73
C SER A 55 -25.57 -9.11 4.28
N CYS A 56 -24.84 -9.63 3.29
CA CYS A 56 -24.97 -11.02 2.86
C CYS A 56 -24.56 -12.02 3.96
N LEU A 57 -23.46 -11.74 4.69
CA LEU A 57 -22.97 -12.60 5.77
C LEU A 57 -23.95 -12.66 6.95
N GLU A 58 -24.53 -11.51 7.33
CA GLU A 58 -25.57 -11.46 8.38
C GLU A 58 -26.82 -12.25 7.99
N GLU A 59 -27.28 -12.13 6.74
CA GLU A 59 -28.42 -12.90 6.25
C GLU A 59 -28.09 -14.39 6.15
N ALA A 60 -26.90 -14.73 5.67
CA ALA A 60 -26.43 -16.10 5.61
C ALA A 60 -26.38 -16.75 7.01
N SER A 61 -25.95 -15.98 8.03
CA SER A 61 -25.91 -16.47 9.42
C SER A 61 -27.31 -16.79 9.97
N ARG A 62 -28.29 -15.91 9.70
CA ARG A 62 -29.70 -16.16 10.07
C ARG A 62 -30.26 -17.41 9.37
N SER A 63 -30.02 -17.52 8.07
CA SER A 63 -30.44 -18.66 7.25
C SER A 63 -29.82 -19.98 7.71
N LEU A 64 -28.52 -19.98 8.07
CA LEU A 64 -27.81 -21.14 8.59
C LEU A 64 -28.39 -21.60 9.93
N ARG A 65 -28.59 -20.69 10.87
CA ARG A 65 -29.14 -20.97 12.19
C ARG A 65 -30.54 -21.57 12.06
N ALA A 66 -31.42 -21.01 11.25
CA ALA A 66 -32.74 -21.52 10.98
C ALA A 66 -32.68 -22.91 10.33
N PHE A 67 -31.79 -23.12 9.36
CA PHE A 67 -31.62 -24.42 8.71
C PHE A 67 -31.22 -25.50 9.71
N VAL A 68 -30.22 -25.25 10.58
CA VAL A 68 -29.72 -26.22 11.55
C VAL A 68 -30.80 -26.57 12.57
N SER A 69 -31.56 -25.59 13.07
CA SER A 69 -32.63 -25.82 14.04
C SER A 69 -33.80 -26.70 13.51
N GLU A 70 -33.98 -26.70 12.20
CA GLU A 70 -35.02 -27.50 11.50
C GLU A 70 -34.57 -28.95 11.15
N GLN A 71 -33.28 -29.29 11.35
CA GLN A 71 -32.76 -30.61 10.97
C GLN A 71 -33.11 -31.66 11.99
N GLU A 72 -34.17 -32.46 11.72
CA GLU A 72 -34.62 -33.56 12.59
C GLU A 72 -33.59 -34.71 12.69
N SER A 73 -32.69 -34.82 11.69
CA SER A 73 -31.61 -35.81 11.67
C SER A 73 -30.46 -35.51 12.64
N PHE A 74 -30.39 -34.31 13.16
CA PHE A 74 -29.38 -33.92 14.16
C PHE A 74 -29.89 -34.24 15.58
N ALA A 75 -28.96 -34.56 16.49
CA ALA A 75 -29.32 -34.68 17.91
C ALA A 75 -29.84 -33.32 18.43
N ALA A 76 -30.71 -33.35 19.45
CA ALA A 76 -31.34 -32.11 19.93
C ALA A 76 -30.34 -31.06 20.38
N GLU A 77 -29.22 -31.50 20.99
CA GLU A 77 -28.11 -30.66 21.41
C GLU A 77 -27.33 -30.03 20.24
N ASP A 78 -27.35 -30.65 19.06
CA ASP A 78 -26.63 -30.18 17.86
C ASP A 78 -27.48 -29.24 16.99
N ARG A 79 -28.75 -29.01 17.35
CA ARG A 79 -29.67 -28.13 16.61
C ARG A 79 -29.55 -26.64 17.01
N ASP A 80 -28.82 -26.32 18.06
CA ASP A 80 -28.58 -24.94 18.49
C ASP A 80 -27.18 -24.52 18.14
N VAL A 81 -27.06 -23.72 17.08
CA VAL A 81 -25.80 -23.14 16.63
C VAL A 81 -25.67 -21.67 17.11
N THR A 82 -24.65 -21.43 17.87
CA THR A 82 -24.30 -20.04 18.29
C THR A 82 -23.50 -19.34 17.22
N ILE A 83 -24.04 -18.29 16.62
CA ILE A 83 -23.32 -17.42 15.71
C ILE A 83 -22.52 -16.41 16.53
N ILE A 84 -21.21 -16.49 16.51
CA ILE A 84 -20.34 -15.58 17.25
C ILE A 84 -20.21 -14.24 16.51
N MET A 85 -19.99 -14.28 15.18
CA MET A 85 -19.88 -13.08 14.35
C MET A 85 -20.15 -13.40 12.88
N ALA A 86 -20.62 -12.40 12.14
CA ALA A 86 -20.78 -12.45 10.69
C ALA A 86 -20.14 -11.18 10.12
N ILE A 87 -18.89 -11.28 9.66
CA ILE A 87 -18.07 -10.14 9.23
C ILE A 87 -17.15 -10.54 8.08
N LEU A 88 -16.88 -9.62 7.17
CA LEU A 88 -15.89 -9.81 6.11
C LEU A 88 -14.47 -9.93 6.69
N SER A 89 -13.59 -10.58 5.94
CA SER A 89 -12.15 -10.52 6.16
C SER A 89 -11.54 -9.50 5.20
N ASN A 90 -10.62 -8.67 5.70
CA ASN A 90 -9.80 -7.80 4.85
C ASN A 90 -8.64 -8.55 4.20
N TYR A 91 -8.39 -9.81 4.56
CA TYR A 91 -7.39 -10.62 3.88
C TYR A 91 -7.98 -11.24 2.61
N THR A 92 -7.65 -10.65 1.47
CA THR A 92 -8.15 -10.97 0.12
C THR A 92 -6.98 -11.26 -0.83
N PRO A 93 -6.22 -12.36 -0.61
CA PRO A 93 -5.02 -12.65 -1.39
C PRO A 93 -5.30 -12.89 -2.88
N GLU A 94 -6.56 -13.15 -3.24
CA GLU A 94 -7.02 -13.34 -4.63
C GLU A 94 -7.05 -12.02 -5.43
N CYS A 95 -7.19 -10.87 -4.76
CA CYS A 95 -7.15 -9.54 -5.40
C CYS A 95 -5.70 -9.12 -5.72
N LEU A 96 -4.89 -10.06 -6.22
CA LEU A 96 -3.45 -9.89 -6.39
C LEU A 96 -3.11 -9.09 -7.65
N VAL A 97 -2.32 -8.04 -7.47
CA VAL A 97 -1.71 -7.28 -8.58
C VAL A 97 -0.21 -7.50 -8.58
N ARG A 98 0.32 -7.73 -9.77
CA ARG A 98 1.76 -7.70 -10.03
C ARG A 98 2.11 -6.52 -10.93
N THR A 99 3.03 -5.69 -10.49
CA THR A 99 3.61 -4.62 -11.30
C THR A 99 5.13 -4.76 -11.34
N TRP A 100 5.75 -4.43 -12.49
CA TRP A 100 7.20 -4.59 -12.65
C TRP A 100 7.78 -3.57 -13.61
N VAL A 101 9.11 -3.39 -13.50
CA VAL A 101 9.96 -2.70 -14.47
C VAL A 101 11.13 -3.60 -14.81
N GLU A 102 11.59 -3.54 -16.06
CA GLU A 102 12.71 -4.32 -16.56
C GLU A 102 13.48 -3.50 -17.59
N CYS A 103 14.81 -3.49 -17.50
CA CYS A 103 15.69 -2.82 -18.45
C CYS A 103 17.08 -3.47 -18.45
N PRO A 104 17.89 -3.26 -19.52
CA PRO A 104 19.32 -3.53 -19.47
C PRO A 104 19.97 -2.77 -18.31
N VAL A 105 20.94 -3.39 -17.63
CA VAL A 105 21.64 -2.75 -16.49
C VAL A 105 22.30 -1.44 -16.93
N GLU A 106 22.84 -1.38 -18.14
CA GLU A 106 23.49 -0.19 -18.72
C GLU A 106 22.55 1.03 -18.84
N ASP A 107 21.24 0.79 -19.03
CA ASP A 107 20.22 1.83 -19.16
C ASP A 107 19.83 2.47 -17.81
N LEU A 108 20.22 1.87 -16.69
CA LEU A 108 20.03 2.46 -15.36
C LEU A 108 20.79 3.78 -15.18
N GLY A 109 21.85 4.02 -15.96
CA GLY A 109 22.62 5.25 -15.91
C GLY A 109 23.61 5.31 -14.74
N ARG A 110 23.91 6.54 -14.29
CA ARG A 110 24.84 6.81 -13.18
C ARG A 110 24.13 7.39 -11.98
N PHE A 111 24.59 7.03 -10.81
CA PHE A 111 24.05 7.45 -9.53
C PHE A 111 25.10 8.17 -8.67
N ASP A 112 24.68 8.74 -7.55
CA ASP A 112 25.55 9.42 -6.59
C ASP A 112 26.45 10.50 -7.26
N ASN A 113 25.79 11.41 -7.98
CA ASN A 113 26.46 12.49 -8.74
C ASN A 113 27.51 11.96 -9.76
N GLY A 114 27.32 10.75 -10.29
CA GLY A 114 28.23 10.11 -11.24
C GLY A 114 29.29 9.19 -10.63
N ASN A 115 29.36 9.11 -9.28
CA ASN A 115 30.35 8.29 -8.56
C ASN A 115 30.03 6.81 -8.53
N MET A 116 28.77 6.41 -8.84
CA MET A 116 28.34 5.02 -8.87
C MET A 116 27.85 4.65 -10.26
N ASP A 117 28.41 3.59 -10.84
CA ASP A 117 27.98 3.04 -12.11
C ASP A 117 26.71 2.18 -11.97
N ALA A 118 26.10 1.86 -13.10
CA ALA A 118 24.87 1.10 -13.19
C ALA A 118 25.00 -0.32 -12.62
N ALA A 119 26.11 -1.00 -12.86
CA ALA A 119 26.34 -2.36 -12.38
C ALA A 119 26.45 -2.41 -10.85
N THR A 120 27.20 -1.48 -10.27
CA THR A 120 27.32 -1.32 -8.80
C THR A 120 25.98 -0.99 -8.17
N PHE A 121 25.21 -0.08 -8.78
CA PHE A 121 23.87 0.25 -8.31
C PHE A 121 22.94 -0.97 -8.33
N ALA A 122 22.85 -1.67 -9.49
CA ALA A 122 22.00 -2.84 -9.65
C ALA A 122 22.36 -3.95 -8.63
N TYR A 123 23.65 -4.19 -8.41
CA TYR A 123 24.12 -5.14 -7.39
C TYR A 123 23.67 -4.75 -5.98
N LYS A 124 23.88 -3.50 -5.56
CA LYS A 124 23.49 -3.00 -4.24
C LYS A 124 21.97 -3.03 -4.06
N PHE A 125 21.22 -2.68 -5.10
CA PHE A 125 19.77 -2.70 -5.11
C PHE A 125 19.24 -4.13 -4.90
N ASP A 126 19.71 -5.10 -5.69
CA ASP A 126 19.36 -6.52 -5.56
C ASP A 126 19.67 -7.04 -4.13
N LYS A 127 20.86 -6.71 -3.58
CA LYS A 127 21.23 -7.10 -2.22
C LYS A 127 20.32 -6.46 -1.16
N ALA A 128 19.94 -5.20 -1.32
CA ALA A 128 19.04 -4.53 -0.40
C ALA A 128 17.66 -5.20 -0.34
N LEU A 129 17.13 -5.64 -1.50
CA LEU A 129 15.87 -6.39 -1.57
C LEU A 129 16.02 -7.79 -0.93
N LYS A 130 17.10 -8.51 -1.21
CA LYS A 130 17.38 -9.81 -0.59
C LYS A 130 17.45 -9.71 0.94
N ILE A 131 18.08 -8.67 1.47
CA ILE A 131 18.11 -8.41 2.91
C ILE A 131 16.69 -8.20 3.46
N ALA A 132 15.84 -7.45 2.74
CA ALA A 132 14.43 -7.25 3.13
C ALA A 132 13.58 -8.53 3.04
N HIS A 133 14.02 -9.57 2.35
CA HIS A 133 13.36 -10.87 2.36
C HIS A 133 13.78 -11.78 3.53
N ILE A 134 14.95 -11.58 4.14
CA ILE A 134 15.49 -12.44 5.18
C ILE A 134 15.50 -11.82 6.57
N ASP A 135 15.47 -10.49 6.66
CA ASP A 135 15.49 -9.74 7.92
C ASP A 135 14.15 -9.04 8.14
N VAL A 136 13.41 -9.46 9.18
CA VAL A 136 12.10 -8.91 9.55
C VAL A 136 12.16 -7.42 9.87
N HIS A 137 13.21 -6.96 10.57
CA HIS A 137 13.37 -5.52 10.88
C HIS A 137 13.52 -4.69 9.61
N ARG A 138 14.29 -5.20 8.65
CA ARG A 138 14.46 -4.54 7.36
C ARG A 138 13.19 -4.63 6.52
N ALA A 139 12.52 -5.78 6.49
CA ALA A 139 11.24 -5.98 5.79
C ALA A 139 10.16 -4.98 6.24
N THR A 140 10.02 -4.79 7.56
CA THR A 140 9.05 -3.86 8.15
C THR A 140 9.24 -2.43 7.63
N THR A 141 10.47 -1.93 7.69
CA THR A 141 10.80 -0.59 7.19
C THR A 141 10.67 -0.49 5.67
N HIS A 142 11.00 -1.57 4.96
CA HIS A 142 10.91 -1.65 3.51
C HIS A 142 9.46 -1.57 3.02
N ASN A 143 8.58 -2.41 3.57
CA ASN A 143 7.16 -2.44 3.20
C ASN A 143 6.45 -1.14 3.58
N LYS A 144 6.76 -0.54 4.74
CA LYS A 144 6.26 0.80 5.09
C LYS A 144 6.59 1.83 4.00
N GLY A 145 7.76 1.73 3.36
CA GLY A 145 8.13 2.58 2.22
C GLY A 145 7.25 2.35 0.98
N ILE A 146 6.81 1.12 0.73
CA ILE A 146 5.87 0.79 -0.35
C ILE A 146 4.50 1.43 -0.07
N PHE A 147 3.98 1.27 1.15
CA PHE A 147 2.67 1.79 1.55
C PHE A 147 2.60 3.32 1.53
N ASN A 148 3.70 4.05 1.68
CA ASN A 148 3.68 5.51 1.50
C ASN A 148 3.11 5.94 0.13
N GLY A 149 3.40 5.20 -0.94
CA GLY A 149 2.85 5.48 -2.27
C GLY A 149 1.43 4.94 -2.45
N ILE A 150 1.16 3.74 -1.96
CA ILE A 150 -0.14 3.09 -2.03
C ILE A 150 -1.19 3.92 -1.29
N ASP A 151 -0.92 4.29 -0.04
CA ASP A 151 -1.85 5.04 0.82
C ASP A 151 -2.16 6.42 0.26
N ALA A 152 -1.19 7.07 -0.38
CA ALA A 152 -1.42 8.38 -0.99
C ALA A 152 -2.50 8.30 -2.08
N VAL A 153 -2.47 7.29 -2.95
CA VAL A 153 -3.48 7.10 -4.00
C VAL A 153 -4.80 6.57 -3.41
N ALA A 154 -4.73 5.62 -2.46
CA ALA A 154 -5.91 5.08 -1.78
C ALA A 154 -6.72 6.18 -1.08
N LEU A 155 -6.06 7.06 -0.33
CA LEU A 155 -6.68 8.22 0.33
C LEU A 155 -7.25 9.22 -0.68
N ALA A 156 -6.49 9.56 -1.73
CA ALA A 156 -6.92 10.49 -2.76
C ALA A 156 -8.18 10.01 -3.50
N THR A 157 -8.34 8.70 -3.68
CA THR A 157 -9.48 8.07 -4.38
C THR A 157 -10.60 7.60 -3.45
N GLY A 158 -10.50 7.89 -2.12
CA GLY A 158 -11.54 7.56 -1.13
C GLY A 158 -11.62 6.08 -0.77
N ASN A 159 -10.56 5.31 -1.01
CA ASN A 159 -10.44 3.91 -0.63
C ASN A 159 -9.95 3.73 0.82
N ASP A 160 -10.24 2.59 1.43
CA ASP A 160 -9.84 2.27 2.80
C ASP A 160 -8.38 1.78 2.85
N PHE A 161 -7.45 2.72 3.09
CA PHE A 161 -6.02 2.41 3.20
C PHE A 161 -5.71 1.42 4.34
N ARG A 162 -6.51 1.41 5.43
CA ARG A 162 -6.30 0.49 6.56
C ARG A 162 -6.58 -0.96 6.17
N ALA A 163 -7.62 -1.18 5.35
CA ALA A 163 -7.93 -2.50 4.79
C ALA A 163 -6.80 -2.97 3.87
N ILE A 164 -6.28 -2.07 3.03
CA ILE A 164 -5.16 -2.33 2.12
C ILE A 164 -3.88 -2.69 2.90
N GLU A 165 -3.49 -1.89 3.90
CA GLU A 165 -2.33 -2.16 4.74
C GLU A 165 -2.47 -3.50 5.47
N SER A 166 -3.63 -3.75 6.11
CA SER A 166 -3.91 -4.99 6.83
C SER A 166 -3.76 -6.22 5.93
N CYS A 167 -4.32 -6.16 4.72
CA CYS A 167 -4.19 -7.22 3.73
C CYS A 167 -2.75 -7.42 3.29
N GLY A 168 -2.07 -6.35 2.92
CA GLY A 168 -0.70 -6.41 2.41
C GLY A 168 0.30 -6.89 3.47
N HIS A 169 0.18 -6.46 4.73
CA HIS A 169 1.03 -6.96 5.81
C HIS A 169 0.78 -8.43 6.11
N THR A 170 -0.49 -8.87 6.09
CA THR A 170 -0.83 -10.30 6.22
C THR A 170 -0.25 -11.11 5.06
N TYR A 171 -0.35 -10.58 3.83
CA TYR A 171 0.23 -11.22 2.64
C TYR A 171 1.75 -11.29 2.70
N ALA A 172 2.42 -10.28 3.26
CA ALA A 172 3.87 -10.30 3.49
C ALA A 172 4.31 -11.40 4.47
N ALA A 173 3.41 -11.86 5.34
CA ALA A 173 3.65 -12.91 6.34
C ALA A 173 3.06 -14.28 5.97
N ARG A 174 2.50 -14.46 4.78
CA ARG A 174 1.74 -15.67 4.35
C ARG A 174 2.53 -16.98 4.44
N ASP A 175 3.86 -16.91 4.36
CA ASP A 175 4.75 -18.08 4.44
C ASP A 175 5.26 -18.34 5.88
N GLY A 176 4.64 -17.76 6.90
CA GLY A 176 5.02 -17.93 8.31
C GLY A 176 6.09 -16.96 8.81
N SER A 177 6.65 -16.10 7.95
CA SER A 177 7.55 -15.02 8.35
C SER A 177 7.28 -13.76 7.52
N TYR A 178 7.43 -12.59 8.16
CA TYR A 178 7.21 -11.30 7.49
C TYR A 178 8.38 -10.97 6.56
N LYS A 179 8.08 -10.74 5.27
CA LYS A 179 9.05 -10.53 4.20
C LYS A 179 8.71 -9.29 3.37
N SER A 180 9.66 -8.86 2.53
CA SER A 180 9.41 -7.85 1.50
C SER A 180 8.30 -8.26 0.55
N LEU A 181 7.42 -7.31 0.21
CA LEU A 181 6.41 -7.44 -0.86
C LEU A 181 7.02 -7.23 -2.25
N SER A 182 8.15 -6.56 -2.35
CA SER A 182 8.85 -6.32 -3.61
C SER A 182 10.11 -7.18 -3.73
N SER A 183 10.51 -7.45 -4.95
CA SER A 183 11.69 -8.27 -5.28
C SER A 183 12.47 -7.64 -6.43
N ALA A 184 13.77 -7.90 -6.48
CA ALA A 184 14.60 -7.55 -7.63
C ALA A 184 15.45 -8.74 -8.05
N LYS A 185 15.87 -8.74 -9.31
CA LYS A 185 16.78 -9.72 -9.88
C LYS A 185 17.68 -9.05 -10.91
N VAL A 186 18.96 -9.37 -10.86
CA VAL A 186 19.94 -9.02 -11.90
C VAL A 186 20.45 -10.32 -12.50
N GLU A 187 20.15 -10.53 -13.77
CA GLU A 187 20.51 -11.76 -14.50
C GLU A 187 20.72 -11.46 -15.98
N ASN A 188 21.77 -12.04 -16.57
CA ASN A 188 22.08 -11.87 -18.00
C ASN A 188 22.14 -10.41 -18.49
N GLY A 189 22.65 -9.50 -17.65
CA GLY A 189 22.73 -8.08 -17.98
C GLY A 189 21.39 -7.31 -17.87
N MET A 190 20.32 -7.97 -17.46
CA MET A 190 19.00 -7.36 -17.24
C MET A 190 18.77 -7.09 -15.77
N PHE A 191 18.23 -5.92 -15.47
CA PHE A 191 17.67 -5.55 -14.16
C PHE A 191 16.16 -5.67 -14.21
N LYS A 192 15.58 -6.42 -13.28
CA LYS A 192 14.13 -6.54 -13.09
C LYS A 192 13.77 -6.22 -11.65
N PHE A 193 12.70 -5.44 -11.46
CA PHE A 193 12.17 -5.08 -10.15
C PHE A 193 10.64 -5.14 -10.18
N TRP A 194 10.02 -5.80 -9.19
CA TRP A 194 8.57 -6.02 -9.16
C TRP A 194 8.00 -5.99 -7.75
N LEU A 195 6.69 -5.78 -7.69
CA LEU A 195 5.86 -5.78 -6.49
C LEU A 195 4.66 -6.71 -6.71
N ASP A 196 4.41 -7.61 -5.76
CA ASP A 196 3.20 -8.42 -5.67
C ASP A 196 2.42 -7.99 -4.43
N ILE A 197 1.18 -7.49 -4.63
CA ILE A 197 0.35 -6.99 -3.53
C ILE A 197 -1.14 -7.23 -3.81
N PRO A 198 -1.90 -7.77 -2.83
CA PRO A 198 -3.35 -7.82 -2.94
C PRO A 198 -3.97 -6.47 -2.61
N LEU A 199 -4.91 -6.01 -3.44
CA LEU A 199 -5.56 -4.70 -3.36
C LEU A 199 -7.08 -4.84 -3.54
N ALA A 200 -7.84 -5.02 -2.47
CA ALA A 200 -9.29 -4.96 -2.53
C ALA A 200 -9.77 -3.49 -2.42
N ILE A 201 -10.04 -2.88 -3.56
CA ILE A 201 -10.42 -1.46 -3.68
C ILE A 201 -11.66 -1.30 -4.57
N GLY A 202 -12.21 -0.10 -4.65
CA GLY A 202 -13.30 0.20 -5.57
C GLY A 202 -13.22 1.61 -6.16
N THR A 203 -13.88 1.79 -7.29
CA THR A 203 -14.04 3.07 -7.97
C THR A 203 -15.49 3.57 -7.92
N VAL A 204 -16.41 2.72 -7.47
CA VAL A 204 -17.83 3.06 -7.33
C VAL A 204 -18.33 2.81 -5.91
N GLY A 205 -19.29 3.62 -5.46
CA GLY A 205 -19.94 3.52 -4.17
C GLY A 205 -19.15 4.19 -3.02
N GLY A 206 -19.78 4.29 -1.84
CA GLY A 206 -19.14 4.86 -0.65
C GLY A 206 -18.61 6.28 -0.86
N LEU A 207 -17.41 6.55 -0.35
CA LEU A 207 -16.78 7.87 -0.42
C LEU A 207 -16.34 8.26 -1.84
N THR A 208 -16.10 7.30 -2.73
CA THR A 208 -15.62 7.57 -4.08
C THR A 208 -16.55 8.47 -4.87
N SER A 209 -17.86 8.32 -4.69
CA SER A 209 -18.89 9.12 -5.35
C SER A 209 -19.37 10.32 -4.53
N LEU A 210 -19.26 10.27 -3.19
CA LEU A 210 -19.80 11.28 -2.29
C LEU A 210 -18.80 12.40 -1.97
N HIS A 211 -17.51 12.09 -1.90
CA HIS A 211 -16.48 13.06 -1.56
C HIS A 211 -15.98 13.78 -2.81
N PRO A 212 -16.14 15.12 -2.92
CA PRO A 212 -15.82 15.85 -4.16
C PRO A 212 -14.37 15.69 -4.63
N LEU A 213 -13.41 15.64 -3.69
CA LEU A 213 -11.99 15.46 -4.03
C LEU A 213 -11.69 14.04 -4.51
N ALA A 214 -12.29 13.01 -3.90
CA ALA A 214 -12.12 11.63 -4.36
C ALA A 214 -12.67 11.45 -5.78
N LYS A 215 -13.86 11.99 -6.05
CA LYS A 215 -14.44 12.02 -7.40
C LYS A 215 -13.51 12.73 -8.39
N ARG A 216 -13.00 13.91 -8.03
CA ARG A 216 -12.08 14.65 -8.90
C ARG A 216 -10.77 13.89 -9.15
N SER A 217 -10.26 13.16 -8.14
CA SER A 217 -9.07 12.32 -8.31
C SER A 217 -9.30 11.19 -9.31
N LEU A 218 -10.45 10.52 -9.26
CA LEU A 218 -10.83 9.50 -10.24
C LEU A 218 -10.98 10.08 -11.64
N GLU A 219 -11.65 11.22 -11.79
CA GLU A 219 -11.74 11.95 -13.08
C GLU A 219 -10.36 12.29 -13.65
N MET A 220 -9.40 12.74 -12.82
CA MET A 220 -8.01 13.01 -13.24
C MET A 220 -7.27 11.76 -13.70
N LEU A 221 -7.64 10.58 -13.19
CA LEU A 221 -7.10 9.29 -13.62
C LEU A 221 -7.84 8.72 -14.85
N GLY A 222 -8.87 9.41 -15.37
CA GLY A 222 -9.64 8.99 -16.53
C GLY A 222 -10.79 8.05 -16.19
N ASP A 223 -11.34 8.14 -14.99
CA ASP A 223 -12.43 7.29 -14.47
C ASP A 223 -12.13 5.78 -14.63
N PRO A 224 -11.04 5.29 -14.01
CA PRO A 224 -10.58 3.93 -14.18
C PRO A 224 -11.57 2.91 -13.61
N SER A 225 -11.57 1.69 -14.14
CA SER A 225 -12.15 0.53 -13.46
C SER A 225 -11.41 0.22 -12.15
N ALA A 226 -11.97 -0.65 -11.29
CA ALA A 226 -11.27 -1.07 -10.08
C ALA A 226 -9.94 -1.75 -10.41
N GLU A 227 -9.89 -2.61 -11.43
CA GLU A 227 -8.66 -3.28 -11.88
C GLU A 227 -7.60 -2.29 -12.36
N GLU A 228 -7.98 -1.28 -13.14
CA GLU A 228 -7.05 -0.23 -13.60
C GLU A 228 -6.53 0.60 -12.41
N LEU A 229 -7.41 0.96 -11.46
CA LEU A 229 -6.98 1.66 -10.25
C LEU A 229 -6.04 0.82 -9.38
N MET A 230 -6.28 -0.50 -9.26
CA MET A 230 -5.36 -1.44 -8.59
C MET A 230 -3.96 -1.39 -9.23
N MET A 231 -3.89 -1.37 -10.58
CA MET A 231 -2.61 -1.25 -11.30
C MET A 231 -1.91 0.08 -11.03
N VAL A 232 -2.64 1.20 -11.01
CA VAL A 232 -2.11 2.53 -10.68
C VAL A 232 -1.55 2.58 -9.25
N ILE A 233 -2.30 2.05 -8.28
CA ILE A 233 -1.90 1.98 -6.87
C ILE A 233 -0.63 1.13 -6.72
N ALA A 234 -0.59 -0.06 -7.32
CA ALA A 234 0.57 -0.94 -7.27
C ALA A 234 1.81 -0.32 -7.93
N ALA A 235 1.65 0.32 -9.10
CA ALA A 235 2.73 1.01 -9.79
C ALA A 235 3.29 2.18 -8.96
N THR A 236 2.42 2.94 -8.28
CA THR A 236 2.84 4.02 -7.37
C THR A 236 3.62 3.47 -6.18
N GLY A 237 3.17 2.35 -5.58
CA GLY A 237 3.90 1.64 -4.53
C GLY A 237 5.28 1.18 -4.97
N LEU A 238 5.39 0.61 -6.19
CA LEU A 238 6.65 0.18 -6.78
C LEU A 238 7.61 1.38 -7.01
N ALA A 239 7.11 2.48 -7.59
CA ALA A 239 7.90 3.69 -7.84
C ALA A 239 8.42 4.32 -6.53
N GLN A 240 7.56 4.39 -5.51
CA GLN A 240 7.93 4.89 -4.19
C GLN A 240 8.99 4.01 -3.53
N ASN A 241 8.86 2.69 -3.65
CA ASN A 241 9.84 1.74 -3.13
C ASN A 241 11.18 1.84 -3.86
N PHE A 242 11.17 1.99 -5.20
CA PHE A 242 12.38 2.23 -5.98
C PHE A 242 13.12 3.48 -5.49
N ALA A 243 12.42 4.60 -5.32
CA ALA A 243 13.00 5.85 -4.86
C ALA A 243 13.63 5.72 -3.46
N ALA A 244 12.94 5.02 -2.54
CA ALA A 244 13.43 4.77 -1.18
C ALA A 244 14.69 3.89 -1.19
N VAL A 245 14.67 2.76 -1.90
CA VAL A 245 15.83 1.85 -1.99
C VAL A 245 17.00 2.52 -2.72
N ARG A 246 16.72 3.27 -3.80
CA ARG A 246 17.75 4.06 -4.50
C ARG A 246 18.48 4.99 -3.52
N SER A 247 17.74 5.75 -2.72
CA SER A 247 18.33 6.65 -1.74
C SER A 247 19.19 5.91 -0.71
N LEU A 248 18.73 4.74 -0.24
CA LEU A 248 19.46 3.92 0.74
C LEU A 248 20.80 3.39 0.20
N VAL A 249 20.84 2.94 -1.06
CA VAL A 249 22.02 2.31 -1.65
C VAL A 249 23.00 3.29 -2.30
N THR A 250 22.62 4.58 -2.41
CA THR A 250 23.43 5.65 -2.99
C THR A 250 23.85 6.67 -1.93
N THR A 251 23.21 7.83 -1.88
CA THR A 251 23.56 8.97 -1.02
C THR A 251 23.12 8.83 0.43
N GLY A 252 22.24 7.86 0.72
CA GLY A 252 21.61 7.70 2.02
C GLY A 252 20.37 8.60 2.20
N ILE A 253 19.44 8.15 3.05
CA ILE A 253 18.15 8.84 3.28
C ILE A 253 18.37 10.21 3.95
N GLN A 254 19.38 10.35 4.82
CA GLN A 254 19.61 11.58 5.58
C GLN A 254 19.91 12.78 4.66
N GLN A 255 20.71 12.60 3.61
CA GLN A 255 21.00 13.70 2.68
C GLN A 255 19.76 14.21 1.94
N GLY A 256 18.87 13.28 1.52
CA GLY A 256 17.59 13.65 0.88
C GLY A 256 16.68 14.41 1.84
N HIS A 257 16.54 13.94 3.08
CA HIS A 257 15.71 14.58 4.10
C HIS A 257 16.29 15.94 4.53
N MET A 258 17.60 16.06 4.68
CA MET A 258 18.24 17.33 5.03
C MET A 258 18.03 18.40 3.96
N LYS A 259 18.09 18.04 2.68
CA LYS A 259 17.81 18.98 1.58
C LYS A 259 16.36 19.45 1.59
N MET A 260 15.39 18.55 1.77
CA MET A 260 13.97 18.92 1.88
C MET A 260 13.71 19.75 3.15
N HIS A 261 14.29 19.36 4.27
CA HIS A 261 14.18 20.11 5.52
C HIS A 261 14.72 21.54 5.37
N LEU A 262 15.89 21.71 4.73
CA LEU A 262 16.47 23.02 4.44
C LEU A 262 15.55 23.85 3.54
N MET A 263 14.96 23.27 2.49
CA MET A 263 14.00 23.98 1.63
C MET A 263 12.75 24.41 2.38
N ASN A 264 12.22 23.56 3.26
CA ASN A 264 11.05 23.88 4.09
C ASN A 264 11.35 25.02 5.07
N ILE A 265 12.57 25.05 5.67
CA ILE A 265 13.01 26.16 6.52
C ILE A 265 13.11 27.44 5.71
N LEU A 266 13.70 27.39 4.51
CA LEU A 266 13.84 28.56 3.63
C LEU A 266 12.49 29.12 3.21
N ASN A 267 11.52 28.26 2.86
CA ASN A 267 10.16 28.66 2.55
C ASN A 267 9.47 29.31 3.76
N HIS A 268 9.63 28.73 4.96
CA HIS A 268 9.09 29.30 6.19
C HIS A 268 9.69 30.68 6.55
N LEU A 269 10.96 30.87 6.22
CA LEU A 269 11.68 32.14 6.43
C LEU A 269 11.53 33.13 5.25
N GLU A 270 10.65 32.81 4.29
CA GLU A 270 10.39 33.63 3.12
C GLU A 270 11.69 34.05 2.38
N ALA A 271 12.59 33.08 2.22
CA ALA A 271 13.85 33.33 1.53
C ALA A 271 13.62 33.51 0.03
N THR A 272 14.26 34.51 -0.55
CA THR A 272 14.29 34.73 -2.00
C THR A 272 15.09 33.62 -2.70
N GLU A 273 14.88 33.40 -4.01
CA GLU A 273 15.65 32.43 -4.78
C GLU A 273 17.17 32.62 -4.68
N LYS A 274 17.64 33.89 -4.68
CA LYS A 274 19.06 34.23 -4.54
C LYS A 274 19.59 33.84 -3.17
N GLU A 275 18.83 34.12 -2.11
CA GLU A 275 19.18 33.75 -0.74
C GLU A 275 19.19 32.23 -0.59
N ALA A 276 18.19 31.52 -1.16
CA ALA A 276 18.11 30.08 -1.12
C ALA A 276 19.35 29.42 -1.75
N ILE A 277 19.80 29.86 -2.91
CA ILE A 277 21.01 29.35 -3.56
C ILE A 277 22.24 29.51 -2.65
N LEU A 278 22.40 30.64 -1.98
CA LEU A 278 23.54 30.92 -1.09
C LEU A 278 23.47 30.05 0.17
N VAL A 279 22.30 29.93 0.76
CA VAL A 279 22.06 29.05 1.94
C VAL A 279 22.29 27.58 1.60
N LEU A 280 21.77 27.08 0.48
CA LEU A 280 22.01 25.72 0.01
C LEU A 280 23.51 25.43 -0.19
N SER A 281 24.25 26.39 -0.75
CA SER A 281 25.69 26.26 -0.92
C SER A 281 26.42 26.23 0.42
N HIS A 282 26.03 27.09 1.38
CA HIS A 282 26.65 27.15 2.71
C HIS A 282 26.40 25.89 3.55
N PHE A 283 25.20 25.33 3.49
CA PHE A 283 24.82 24.14 4.28
C PHE A 283 25.04 22.81 3.56
N LYS A 284 25.76 22.81 2.43
CA LYS A 284 26.00 21.59 1.65
C LYS A 284 26.61 20.45 2.48
N ASP A 285 27.58 20.80 3.35
CA ASP A 285 28.33 19.86 4.18
C ASP A 285 28.25 20.21 5.68
N LYS A 286 27.25 21.02 6.08
CA LYS A 286 27.04 21.46 7.46
C LYS A 286 25.73 20.94 8.01
N LEU A 287 25.67 20.82 9.34
CA LEU A 287 24.44 20.41 10.03
C LEU A 287 23.34 21.46 9.83
N VAL A 288 22.18 21.02 9.33
CA VAL A 288 21.03 21.88 9.11
C VAL A 288 20.14 21.88 10.36
N SER A 289 19.96 23.08 10.95
CA SER A 289 18.93 23.31 11.97
C SER A 289 18.20 24.61 11.65
N PHE A 290 16.94 24.73 12.12
CA PHE A 290 16.15 25.95 11.91
C PHE A 290 16.88 27.20 12.38
N THR A 291 17.47 27.15 13.57
CA THR A 291 18.22 28.27 14.16
C THR A 291 19.43 28.63 13.30
N ALA A 292 20.24 27.65 12.90
CA ALA A 292 21.44 27.91 12.10
C ALA A 292 21.10 28.54 10.73
N VAL A 293 20.05 28.05 10.07
CA VAL A 293 19.57 28.57 8.78
C VAL A 293 19.05 29.99 8.93
N ARG A 294 18.20 30.22 9.95
CA ARG A 294 17.67 31.57 10.26
C ARG A 294 18.80 32.60 10.52
N ASP A 295 19.74 32.19 11.35
CA ASP A 295 20.85 33.11 11.74
C ASP A 295 21.77 33.42 10.56
N PHE A 296 22.04 32.42 9.71
CA PHE A 296 22.81 32.65 8.48
C PHE A 296 22.02 33.49 7.46
N LEU A 297 20.73 33.30 7.32
CA LEU A 297 19.86 34.09 6.44
C LEU A 297 19.79 35.55 6.92
N ASN A 298 19.66 35.77 8.23
CA ASN A 298 19.71 37.12 8.81
C ASN A 298 21.08 37.81 8.58
N LEU A 299 22.18 37.05 8.69
CA LEU A 299 23.52 37.58 8.38
C LEU A 299 23.63 37.96 6.89
N LEU A 300 23.11 37.15 5.97
CA LEU A 300 23.06 37.48 4.54
C LEU A 300 22.28 38.78 4.28
N ARG A 301 21.18 39.00 4.98
CA ARG A 301 20.33 40.20 4.85
C ARG A 301 20.98 41.47 5.45
N THR A 302 21.68 41.29 6.58
CA THR A 302 22.28 42.43 7.30
C THR A 302 23.72 42.74 6.86
N ASN A 303 24.52 41.73 6.51
CA ASN A 303 25.94 41.91 6.14
C ASN A 303 26.38 40.88 5.06
N PRO A 304 25.95 41.06 3.80
CA PRO A 304 26.21 40.14 2.70
C PRO A 304 27.71 39.82 2.49
N THR A 305 28.59 40.80 2.71
CA THR A 305 30.03 40.64 2.48
C THR A 305 30.69 39.69 3.48
N THR A 306 30.24 39.69 4.74
CA THR A 306 30.72 38.77 5.78
C THR A 306 30.17 37.36 5.57
N ALA A 307 28.89 37.21 5.18
CA ALA A 307 28.26 35.91 4.91
C ALA A 307 28.93 35.17 3.73
N LEU A 308 29.34 35.91 2.69
CA LEU A 308 30.02 35.33 1.52
C LEU A 308 31.44 34.83 1.81
N LYS A 309 32.10 35.33 2.88
CA LYS A 309 33.41 34.89 3.34
C LYS A 309 33.37 33.61 4.20
N MET A 310 32.20 33.21 4.66
CA MET A 310 32.00 31.99 5.48
C MET A 310 31.76 30.71 4.63
N LYS A 311 32.14 30.78 3.33
CA LYS A 311 32.10 29.62 2.42
C LYS A 311 33.12 28.56 2.80
#